data_8ede8283b438554eee68d17a2022799f
#
_entry.id   8ede8283b438554eee68d17a2022799f
#
_cell.length_a   1.000
_cell.length_b   1.000
_cell.length_c   1.000
_cell.angle_alpha   90.00
_cell.angle_beta   90.00
_cell.angle_gamma   90.00
#
_symmetry.space_group_name_H-M   'P 1'
#
loop_
_entity.id
_entity.type
_entity.pdbx_description
1 polymer ?
#
loop_
_entity_poly.entity_id
_entity_poly.type
_entity_poly.pdbx_seq_one_letter_code
_entity_poly.pdbx_strand_id
1 'polypeptide(L)' 'MTGHERGAGSVRSRAQIEAIMRRVGLADRIPEAREVLPEVVDLDKDSDLLLRLGLTLDRIVNDMGGGPW' A
#
# COMPACT_ATOMS: atom_id res chain seq x y z
N MET A 1 -7.08 1.88 -25.03
CA MET A 1 -6.90 1.90 -24.56
C MET A 1 -6.84 1.82 -23.88
N THR A 2 -6.80 1.75 -23.52
CA THR A 2 -6.82 1.80 -22.84
C THR A 2 -7.09 1.50 -21.54
N GLY A 3 -7.83 1.19 -20.87
CA GLY A 3 -8.10 0.94 -19.49
C GLY A 3 -7.01 0.34 -18.69
N HIS A 4 -6.09 -0.21 -19.29
CA HIS A 4 -5.00 -0.84 -18.55
C HIS A 4 -4.16 0.14 -17.79
N GLU A 5 -4.33 1.37 -18.05
CA GLU A 5 -3.56 2.31 -17.31
C GLU A 5 -3.94 2.45 -15.89
N ARG A 6 -5.11 2.00 -15.52
CA ARG A 6 -5.47 2.16 -14.14
C ARG A 6 -4.58 1.37 -13.23
N GLY A 7 -3.90 0.35 -13.74
CA GLY A 7 -2.98 -0.38 -12.91
C GLY A 7 -1.86 0.46 -12.36
N ALA A 8 -1.43 1.45 -13.13
CA ALA A 8 -0.33 2.29 -12.69
C ALA A 8 -0.72 3.11 -11.47
N GLY A 9 -1.96 3.53 -11.37
CA GLY A 9 -2.40 4.35 -10.25
C GLY A 9 -2.60 3.56 -8.98
N SER A 10 -2.79 2.26 -9.08
CA SER A 10 -3.02 1.46 -7.89
C SER A 10 -1.85 0.58 -7.52
N VAL A 11 -0.69 0.84 -8.08
CA VAL A 11 0.49 0.03 -7.78
C VAL A 11 1.50 0.86 -7.01
N ARG A 12 2.08 0.28 -5.96
CA ARG A 12 3.11 0.94 -5.17
C ARG A 12 4.20 -0.06 -4.84
N SER A 13 5.41 0.43 -4.63
CA SER A 13 6.48 -0.45 -4.22
C SER A 13 6.29 -0.86 -2.76
N ARG A 14 6.82 -2.03 -2.43
CA ARG A 14 6.75 -2.48 -1.04
C ARG A 14 7.45 -1.48 -0.11
N ALA A 15 8.52 -0.86 -0.58
CA ALA A 15 9.22 0.12 0.23
C ALA A 15 8.33 1.31 0.57
N GLN A 16 7.47 1.72 -0.35
CA GLN A 16 6.52 2.79 -0.07
C GLN A 16 5.50 2.37 0.96
N ILE A 17 5.04 1.12 0.89
CA ILE A 17 4.11 0.61 1.88
C ILE A 17 4.77 0.56 3.25
N GLU A 18 6.02 0.15 3.31
CA GLU A 18 6.74 0.12 4.59
C GLU A 18 6.88 1.52 5.17
N ALA A 19 7.13 2.52 4.33
CA ALA A 19 7.23 3.89 4.79
C ALA A 19 5.90 4.36 5.40
N ILE A 20 4.80 4.00 4.76
CA ILE A 20 3.48 4.33 5.29
C ILE A 20 3.27 3.63 6.64
N MET A 21 3.66 2.38 6.73
CA MET A 21 3.49 1.63 7.97
C MET A 21 4.23 2.31 9.12
N ARG A 22 5.41 2.85 8.85
CA ARG A 22 6.14 3.58 9.89
C ARG A 22 5.40 4.81 10.34
N ARG A 23 4.79 5.51 9.40
CA ARG A 23 4.08 6.74 9.74
C ARG A 23 2.81 6.51 10.53
N VAL A 24 2.14 5.40 10.26
CA VAL A 24 0.89 5.13 10.94
C VAL A 24 1.06 4.23 12.16
N GLY A 25 2.29 4.00 12.58
CA GLY A 25 2.53 3.27 13.81
C GLY A 25 2.53 1.76 13.66
N LEU A 26 2.79 1.26 12.47
CA LEU A 26 2.81 -0.17 12.21
C LEU A 26 4.21 -0.68 11.92
N ALA A 27 5.22 0.02 12.43
CA ALA A 27 6.60 -0.35 12.14
C ALA A 27 6.94 -1.77 12.58
N ASP A 28 6.33 -2.24 13.66
CA ASP A 28 6.60 -3.59 14.14
C ASP A 28 6.07 -4.66 13.20
N ARG A 29 5.19 -4.30 12.28
CA ARG A 29 4.67 -5.25 11.33
C ARG A 29 5.42 -5.28 10.02
N ILE A 30 6.43 -4.43 9.88
CA ILE A 30 7.20 -4.38 8.65
C ILE A 30 7.85 -5.72 8.31
N PRO A 31 8.43 -6.47 9.27
CA PRO A 31 8.97 -7.78 8.90
C PRO A 31 7.93 -8.71 8.31
N GLU A 32 6.72 -8.67 8.83
CA GLU A 32 5.63 -9.47 8.30
C GLU A 32 5.28 -9.00 6.89
N ALA A 33 5.25 -7.69 6.68
CA ALA A 33 4.96 -7.13 5.36
C ALA A 33 5.97 -7.61 4.33
N ARG A 34 7.22 -7.70 4.71
CA ARG A 34 8.25 -8.18 3.80
C ARG A 34 8.07 -9.62 3.40
N GLU A 35 7.41 -10.39 4.26
CA GLU A 35 7.18 -11.78 3.96
C GLU A 35 5.96 -12.01 3.09
N VAL A 36 4.93 -11.23 3.29
CA VAL A 36 3.66 -11.47 2.60
C VAL A 36 3.46 -10.60 1.37
N LEU A 37 4.12 -9.45 1.29
CA LEU A 37 3.90 -8.53 0.17
C LEU A 37 4.96 -8.74 -0.90
N PRO A 38 4.55 -8.68 -2.18
CA PRO A 38 5.53 -8.72 -3.27
C PRO A 38 6.28 -7.39 -3.34
N GLU A 39 7.33 -7.35 -4.13
CA GLU A 39 8.09 -6.14 -4.34
C GLU A 39 7.24 -5.01 -4.89
N VAL A 40 6.32 -5.34 -5.77
CA VAL A 40 5.37 -4.37 -6.32
C VAL A 40 4.00 -4.77 -5.80
N VAL A 41 3.38 -3.89 -5.05
CA VAL A 41 2.12 -4.16 -4.38
C VAL A 41 1.00 -3.55 -5.20
N ASP A 42 0.01 -4.37 -5.53
CA ASP A 42 -1.18 -3.91 -6.20
C ASP A 42 -2.23 -3.60 -5.14
N LEU A 43 -2.59 -2.34 -4.99
CA LEU A 43 -3.49 -1.94 -3.92
C LEU A 43 -4.85 -2.61 -4.02
N ASP A 44 -5.26 -2.99 -5.21
CA ASP A 44 -6.54 -3.67 -5.40
C ASP A 44 -6.42 -5.16 -5.11
N LYS A 45 -5.46 -5.82 -5.74
CA LYS A 45 -5.33 -7.25 -5.60
C LYS A 45 -4.83 -7.67 -4.25
N ASP A 46 -3.95 -6.86 -3.69
CA ASP A 46 -3.31 -7.20 -2.42
C ASP A 46 -3.97 -6.53 -1.23
N SER A 47 -5.17 -5.99 -1.44
CA SER A 47 -5.85 -5.28 -0.35
C SER A 47 -6.08 -6.16 0.88
N ASP A 48 -6.35 -7.45 0.67
CA ASP A 48 -6.52 -8.36 1.80
C ASP A 48 -5.26 -8.47 2.63
N LEU A 49 -4.11 -8.52 1.95
CA LEU A 49 -2.84 -8.59 2.67
C LEU A 49 -2.59 -7.30 3.43
N LEU A 50 -2.94 -6.17 2.83
CA LEU A 50 -2.76 -4.89 3.49
C LEU A 50 -3.64 -4.79 4.73
N LEU A 51 -4.87 -5.27 4.63
CA LEU A 51 -5.76 -5.27 5.79
C LEU A 51 -5.22 -6.13 6.92
N ARG A 52 -4.62 -7.26 6.58
CA ARG A 52 -4.01 -8.12 7.61
C ARG A 52 -2.89 -7.41 8.35
N LEU A 53 -2.23 -6.49 7.67
CA LEU A 53 -1.16 -5.73 8.28
C LEU A 53 -1.67 -4.50 9.02
N GLY A 54 -2.97 -4.26 8.98
CA GLY A 54 -3.58 -3.12 9.63
C GLY A 54 -3.69 -1.89 8.76
N LEU A 55 -3.46 -2.04 7.46
CA LEU A 55 -3.54 -0.92 6.53
C LEU A 55 -4.85 -0.96 5.76
N THR A 56 -5.50 0.18 5.66
CA THR A 56 -6.68 0.31 4.81
C THR A 56 -6.30 1.18 3.62
N LEU A 57 -7.06 1.06 2.55
CA LEU A 57 -6.81 1.91 1.39
C LEU A 57 -6.93 3.37 1.73
N ASP A 58 -7.88 3.71 2.58
CA ASP A 58 -8.04 5.09 3.03
C ASP A 58 -6.79 5.62 3.70
N ARG A 59 -6.19 4.84 4.56
CA ARG A 59 -4.97 5.24 5.22
C ARG A 59 -3.84 5.44 4.25
N ILE A 60 -3.73 4.53 3.29
CA ILE A 60 -2.66 4.61 2.31
C ILE A 60 -2.82 5.87 1.47
N VAL A 61 -4.02 6.12 1.02
CA VAL A 61 -4.28 7.30 0.18
C VAL A 61 -4.05 8.59 0.96
N ASN A 62 -4.51 8.64 2.18
CA ASN A 62 -4.32 9.82 3.01
C ASN A 62 -2.85 10.09 3.26
N ASP A 63 -2.11 9.04 3.54
CA ASP A 63 -0.71 9.21 3.87
C ASP A 63 0.10 9.65 2.66
N MET A 64 -0.35 9.30 1.48
CA MET A 64 0.33 9.73 0.28
C MET A 64 -0.03 11.15 -0.12
N GLY A 65 -0.81 11.82 0.70
CA GLY A 65 -1.11 13.20 0.48
C GLY A 65 -2.01 13.41 -0.71
N GLY A 66 -2.74 12.43 -1.07
CA GLY A 66 -3.55 12.55 -2.23
C GLY A 66 -4.71 13.42 -2.05
N GLY A 67 -4.80 14.09 -1.17
CA GLY A 67 -5.92 14.84 -0.98
C GLY A 67 -6.11 15.90 -1.89
N PRO A 68 -6.45 16.51 -2.09
CA PRO A 68 -6.66 17.21 -2.59
C PRO A 68 -6.83 17.78 -3.30
N TRP A 69 -6.88 17.88 -3.44
CA TRP A 69 -7.00 18.46 -4.14
C TRP A 69 -7.25 19.03 -4.03
#